data_c61c825666d42f35a292962f9e87a2a1
#
_entry.id   c61c825666d42f35a292962f9e87a2a1
#
_cell.length_a   1.000
_cell.length_b   1.000
_cell.length_c   1.000
_cell.angle_alpha   90.00
_cell.angle_beta   90.00
_cell.angle_gamma   90.00
#
_symmetry.space_group_name_H-M   'P 1'
#
loop_
_entity.id
_entity.type
_entity.pdbx_description
1 polymer ?
#
loop_
_entity_poly.entity_id
_entity_poly.type
_entity_poly.pdbx_seq_one_letter_code
_entity_poly.pdbx_strand_id
1 'polypeptide(L)'
;EKRGKRSAIIFIDEIDAIGAKRDGGQQREYDQTLNQLLTEMDGIRADEEPLVLVIAATNRPEMLDPALLRPGRFDRLIRVPLPDKAGREHILRLHARNKPLAEDVSLSRIADETFGFSGAQLESLMNEAAIYALRDGREKIEQRHLGQAIDKVMMGEKTDRKAAREERERVAVHELGHALVAETVRPGSVARVSLTPRGQALGYVRHRPDRDRYLYSKAYLEEQIMIALGGAAAEELRYGSRSTGSR
;
A
#
# COMPACT_ATOMS: atom_id res chain seq x y z
N GLU A 1 16.98 47.78 19.05
CA GLU A 1 16.15 46.56 19.22
C GLU A 1 16.26 45.72 17.94
N LYS A 2 17.03 44.62 17.98
CA LYS A 2 17.08 43.67 16.88
C LYS A 2 15.75 42.88 16.89
N ARG A 3 14.77 43.31 16.12
CA ARG A 3 13.59 42.47 15.78
C ARG A 3 14.13 41.21 15.08
N GLY A 4 14.02 40.06 15.74
CA GLY A 4 14.40 38.79 15.15
C GLY A 4 13.67 38.57 13.83
N LYS A 5 14.41 38.17 12.81
CA LYS A 5 13.87 37.78 11.49
C LYS A 5 12.86 36.65 11.70
N ARG A 6 11.61 36.85 11.31
CA ARG A 6 10.58 35.83 11.41
C ARG A 6 10.45 35.18 10.05
N SER A 7 10.68 33.86 9.99
CA SER A 7 10.38 33.04 8.79
C SER A 7 9.07 32.30 9.04
N ALA A 8 8.31 32.05 7.98
CA ALA A 8 7.07 31.30 8.03
C ALA A 8 7.11 30.12 7.04
N ILE A 9 6.50 29.00 7.45
CA ILE A 9 6.28 27.87 6.56
C ILE A 9 4.77 27.71 6.44
N ILE A 10 4.28 27.71 5.19
CA ILE A 10 2.89 27.44 4.85
C ILE A 10 2.84 26.04 4.24
N PHE A 11 2.05 25.15 4.84
CA PHE A 11 1.83 23.81 4.31
C PHE A 11 0.40 23.70 3.79
N ILE A 12 0.25 23.32 2.50
CA ILE A 12 -1.04 23.11 1.84
C ILE A 12 -1.14 21.64 1.49
N ASP A 13 -2.00 20.91 2.21
CA ASP A 13 -2.28 19.50 1.89
C ASP A 13 -3.40 19.40 0.83
N GLU A 14 -3.37 18.31 0.05
CA GLU A 14 -4.36 18.03 -1.01
C GLU A 14 -4.58 19.22 -1.96
N ILE A 15 -3.50 19.86 -2.43
CA ILE A 15 -3.58 21.06 -3.27
C ILE A 15 -4.35 20.82 -4.57
N ASP A 16 -4.47 19.58 -5.03
CA ASP A 16 -5.32 19.20 -6.17
C ASP A 16 -6.81 19.50 -5.94
N ALA A 17 -7.26 19.65 -4.69
CA ALA A 17 -8.62 20.09 -4.40
C ALA A 17 -8.88 21.54 -4.88
N ILE A 18 -7.86 22.39 -4.92
CA ILE A 18 -7.93 23.80 -5.35
C ILE A 18 -7.41 23.95 -6.78
N GLY A 19 -6.39 23.19 -7.16
CA GLY A 19 -5.64 23.34 -8.39
C GLY A 19 -5.95 22.32 -9.49
N ALA A 20 -7.03 21.54 -9.39
CA ALA A 20 -7.34 20.51 -10.37
C ALA A 20 -8.00 21.10 -11.63
N LYS A 21 -7.49 20.68 -12.78
CA LYS A 21 -8.10 20.92 -14.08
C LYS A 21 -9.37 20.06 -14.20
N ARG A 22 -10.57 20.65 -14.14
CA ARG A 22 -11.85 19.92 -14.29
C ARG A 22 -12.64 20.45 -15.47
N ASP A 23 -13.19 19.52 -16.26
CA ASP A 23 -14.18 19.83 -17.32
C ASP A 23 -15.59 19.86 -16.70
N GLY A 24 -16.23 21.04 -16.68
CA GLY A 24 -17.67 21.20 -16.40
C GLY A 24 -18.05 22.11 -15.22
N GLY A 25 -19.02 22.92 -15.46
CA GLY A 25 -20.05 23.68 -14.68
C GLY A 25 -19.73 24.38 -13.34
N GLN A 26 -18.83 23.94 -12.50
CA GLN A 26 -18.43 24.57 -11.22
C GLN A 26 -17.08 25.30 -11.31
N GLN A 27 -16.65 25.62 -12.49
CA GLN A 27 -15.32 26.12 -12.84
C GLN A 27 -15.01 27.50 -12.24
N ARG A 28 -16.01 28.39 -12.08
CA ARG A 28 -15.74 29.77 -11.71
C ARG A 28 -15.17 29.98 -10.31
N GLU A 29 -15.66 29.26 -9.32
CA GLU A 29 -15.18 29.41 -7.92
C GLU A 29 -13.79 28.84 -7.73
N TYR A 30 -13.51 27.68 -8.36
CA TYR A 30 -12.18 27.06 -8.32
C TYR A 30 -11.14 27.89 -9.08
N ASP A 31 -11.49 28.38 -10.27
CA ASP A 31 -10.61 29.25 -11.07
C ASP A 31 -10.30 30.54 -10.31
N GLN A 32 -11.26 31.09 -9.58
CA GLN A 32 -11.07 32.28 -8.77
C GLN A 32 -10.12 32.01 -7.60
N THR A 33 -10.30 30.90 -6.88
CA THR A 33 -9.44 30.51 -5.76
C THR A 33 -8.02 30.21 -6.23
N LEU A 34 -7.88 29.46 -7.33
CA LEU A 34 -6.59 29.18 -7.93
C LEU A 34 -5.88 30.46 -8.37
N ASN A 35 -6.57 31.35 -9.09
CA ASN A 35 -6.00 32.62 -9.54
C ASN A 35 -5.57 33.51 -8.38
N GLN A 36 -6.33 33.50 -7.28
CA GLN A 36 -5.97 34.23 -6.08
C GLN A 36 -4.71 33.64 -5.44
N LEU A 37 -4.64 32.29 -5.30
CA LEU A 37 -3.46 31.62 -4.80
C LEU A 37 -2.21 31.94 -5.63
N LEU A 38 -2.34 31.90 -6.96
CA LEU A 38 -1.25 32.25 -7.88
C LEU A 38 -0.80 33.70 -7.69
N THR A 39 -1.73 34.63 -7.51
CA THR A 39 -1.44 36.06 -7.28
C THR A 39 -0.71 36.27 -5.95
N GLU A 40 -1.16 35.61 -4.89
CA GLU A 40 -0.51 35.68 -3.58
C GLU A 40 0.91 35.06 -3.61
N MET A 41 1.09 33.97 -4.33
CA MET A 41 2.41 33.34 -4.49
C MET A 41 3.36 34.23 -5.28
N ASP A 42 2.88 34.88 -6.35
CA ASP A 42 3.70 35.83 -7.14
C ASP A 42 4.07 37.09 -6.32
N GLY A 43 3.30 37.38 -5.25
CA GLY A 43 3.58 38.44 -4.30
C GLY A 43 4.66 38.12 -3.25
N ILE A 44 4.99 36.82 -3.09
CA ILE A 44 6.02 36.37 -2.13
C ILE A 44 7.40 36.55 -2.78
N ARG A 45 8.21 37.49 -2.27
CA ARG A 45 9.55 37.74 -2.77
C ARG A 45 10.60 37.04 -1.89
N ALA A 46 11.52 36.34 -2.53
CA ALA A 46 12.56 35.58 -1.85
C ALA A 46 13.60 36.47 -1.15
N ASP A 47 13.69 37.74 -1.55
CA ASP A 47 14.65 38.76 -1.03
C ASP A 47 14.01 39.68 0.03
N GLU A 48 12.72 39.56 0.27
CA GLU A 48 12.01 40.32 1.30
C GLU A 48 11.86 39.54 2.63
N GLU A 49 11.91 40.22 3.76
CA GLU A 49 11.66 39.67 5.09
C GLU A 49 10.22 39.98 5.53
N PRO A 50 9.48 38.98 6.08
CA PRO A 50 9.92 37.63 6.46
C PRO A 50 10.01 36.65 5.30
N LEU A 51 10.98 35.74 5.36
CA LEU A 51 11.08 34.62 4.39
C LEU A 51 9.88 33.70 4.57
N VAL A 52 9.12 33.49 3.50
CA VAL A 52 7.97 32.56 3.48
C VAL A 52 8.31 31.38 2.58
N LEU A 53 8.22 30.18 3.14
CA LEU A 53 8.35 28.92 2.40
C LEU A 53 6.98 28.30 2.23
N VAL A 54 6.55 28.04 0.99
CA VAL A 54 5.30 27.36 0.71
C VAL A 54 5.60 25.91 0.31
N ILE A 55 4.98 24.97 0.98
CA ILE A 55 5.06 23.54 0.69
C ILE A 55 3.66 23.04 0.41
N ALA A 56 3.47 22.30 -0.69
CA ALA A 56 2.20 21.65 -0.99
C ALA A 56 2.37 20.14 -1.15
N ALA A 57 1.32 19.38 -0.84
CA ALA A 57 1.27 17.94 -1.05
C ALA A 57 0.06 17.58 -1.90
N THR A 58 0.23 16.55 -2.75
CA THR A 58 -0.86 15.95 -3.53
C THR A 58 -0.57 14.48 -3.83
N ASN A 59 -1.62 13.67 -3.89
CA ASN A 59 -1.57 12.30 -4.38
C ASN A 59 -1.84 12.22 -5.91
N ARG A 60 -2.17 13.36 -6.56
CA ARG A 60 -2.57 13.42 -7.97
C ARG A 60 -1.84 14.55 -8.72
N PRO A 61 -0.50 14.47 -8.84
CA PRO A 61 0.29 15.53 -9.45
C PRO A 61 -0.11 15.82 -10.91
N GLU A 62 -0.65 14.82 -11.61
CA GLU A 62 -1.13 14.96 -12.99
C GLU A 62 -2.39 15.83 -13.13
N MET A 63 -3.09 16.06 -12.03
CA MET A 63 -4.29 16.92 -12.00
C MET A 63 -3.97 18.38 -11.73
N LEU A 64 -2.74 18.72 -11.31
CA LEU A 64 -2.37 20.08 -11.00
C LEU A 64 -2.36 20.96 -12.26
N ASP A 65 -2.85 22.20 -12.12
CA ASP A 65 -2.71 23.18 -13.15
C ASP A 65 -1.23 23.51 -13.42
N PRO A 66 -0.75 23.46 -14.67
CA PRO A 66 0.63 23.76 -15.00
C PRO A 66 1.11 25.15 -14.54
N ALA A 67 0.20 26.07 -14.31
CA ALA A 67 0.52 27.40 -13.79
C ALA A 67 1.13 27.36 -12.38
N LEU A 68 0.74 26.38 -11.55
CA LEU A 68 1.33 26.19 -10.22
C LEU A 68 2.78 25.75 -10.27
N LEU A 69 3.19 25.06 -11.34
CA LEU A 69 4.53 24.48 -11.49
C LEU A 69 5.50 25.39 -12.24
N ARG A 70 5.10 26.64 -12.54
CA ARG A 70 6.00 27.62 -13.17
C ARG A 70 7.02 28.16 -12.19
N PRO A 71 8.24 28.54 -12.67
CA PRO A 71 9.26 29.19 -11.85
C PRO A 71 8.71 30.38 -11.08
N GLY A 72 9.11 30.53 -9.82
CA GLY A 72 8.63 31.55 -8.90
C GLY A 72 7.39 31.13 -8.09
N ARG A 73 6.90 29.90 -8.28
CA ARG A 73 5.78 29.31 -7.53
C ARG A 73 6.22 28.00 -6.85
N PHE A 74 5.79 26.84 -7.35
CA PHE A 74 6.34 25.57 -6.86
C PHE A 74 7.56 25.18 -7.73
N ASP A 75 8.73 25.68 -7.37
CA ASP A 75 9.95 25.50 -8.14
C ASP A 75 10.53 24.09 -8.06
N ARG A 76 10.13 23.33 -7.05
CA ARG A 76 10.63 21.97 -6.82
C ARG A 76 9.51 20.99 -6.65
N LEU A 77 9.51 19.96 -7.50
CA LEU A 77 8.66 18.79 -7.36
C LEU A 77 9.47 17.65 -6.72
N ILE A 78 9.06 17.25 -5.53
CA ILE A 78 9.67 16.13 -4.80
C ILE A 78 8.70 14.97 -4.86
N ARG A 79 9.11 13.89 -5.53
CA ARG A 79 8.33 12.65 -5.55
C ARG A 79 8.74 11.79 -4.36
N VAL A 80 7.78 11.42 -3.52
CA VAL A 80 7.96 10.49 -2.41
C VAL A 80 7.57 9.09 -2.90
N PRO A 81 8.52 8.19 -3.17
CA PRO A 81 8.22 6.83 -3.62
C PRO A 81 7.70 5.98 -2.46
N LEU A 82 7.16 4.79 -2.80
CA LEU A 82 6.91 3.76 -1.80
C LEU A 82 8.22 3.36 -1.11
N PRO A 83 8.19 3.04 0.20
CA PRO A 83 9.39 2.69 0.94
C PRO A 83 9.98 1.36 0.45
N ASP A 84 11.30 1.28 0.38
CA ASP A 84 12.04 0.04 0.22
C ASP A 84 11.94 -0.83 1.50
N LYS A 85 12.53 -2.02 1.49
CA LYS A 85 12.48 -2.93 2.64
C LYS A 85 12.97 -2.27 3.94
N ALA A 86 14.11 -1.56 3.89
CA ALA A 86 14.66 -0.89 5.07
C ALA A 86 13.76 0.24 5.56
N GLY A 87 13.17 1.00 4.65
CA GLY A 87 12.17 2.03 4.93
C GLY A 87 10.91 1.43 5.57
N ARG A 88 10.39 0.30 5.04
CA ARG A 88 9.24 -0.39 5.62
C ARG A 88 9.53 -0.88 7.04
N GLU A 89 10.70 -1.48 7.27
CA GLU A 89 11.09 -1.91 8.61
C GLU A 89 11.20 -0.72 9.58
N HIS A 90 11.76 0.41 9.13
CA HIS A 90 11.85 1.62 9.94
C HIS A 90 10.45 2.17 10.30
N ILE A 91 9.53 2.23 9.34
CA ILE A 91 8.15 2.67 9.55
C ILE A 91 7.43 1.72 10.52
N LEU A 92 7.57 0.40 10.35
CA LEU A 92 7.01 -0.57 11.27
C LEU A 92 7.53 -0.39 12.70
N ARG A 93 8.83 -0.16 12.89
CA ARG A 93 9.44 0.14 14.20
C ARG A 93 8.88 1.43 14.80
N LEU A 94 8.65 2.47 13.98
CA LEU A 94 8.05 3.72 14.42
C LEU A 94 6.64 3.50 14.99
N HIS A 95 5.78 2.79 14.25
CA HIS A 95 4.41 2.51 14.68
C HIS A 95 4.30 1.44 15.77
N ALA A 96 5.38 0.70 16.03
CA ALA A 96 5.48 -0.26 17.13
C ALA A 96 5.84 0.37 18.49
N ARG A 97 6.36 1.61 18.54
CA ARG A 97 6.92 2.21 19.77
C ARG A 97 5.99 2.16 20.98
N ASN A 98 4.69 2.33 20.77
CA ASN A 98 3.67 2.36 21.81
C ASN A 98 2.80 1.09 21.83
N LYS A 99 3.29 0.01 21.25
CA LYS A 99 2.56 -1.25 21.16
C LYS A 99 3.41 -2.38 21.75
N PRO A 100 2.89 -3.15 22.71
CA PRO A 100 3.65 -4.27 23.29
C PRO A 100 3.77 -5.39 22.25
N LEU A 101 5.00 -5.73 21.89
CA LEU A 101 5.31 -6.85 20.99
C LEU A 101 5.74 -8.07 21.81
N ALA A 102 5.36 -9.26 21.36
CA ALA A 102 5.86 -10.52 21.88
C ALA A 102 7.27 -10.83 21.35
N GLU A 103 7.96 -11.76 21.99
CA GLU A 103 9.34 -12.11 21.64
C GLU A 103 9.48 -12.80 20.28
N ASP A 104 8.40 -13.43 19.78
CA ASP A 104 8.34 -14.08 18.48
C ASP A 104 8.25 -13.12 17.31
N VAL A 105 8.05 -11.81 17.57
CA VAL A 105 7.82 -10.81 16.52
C VAL A 105 9.12 -10.41 15.84
N SER A 106 9.15 -10.63 14.51
CA SER A 106 10.20 -10.13 13.63
C SER A 106 9.65 -9.08 12.66
N LEU A 107 9.92 -7.80 12.93
CA LEU A 107 9.51 -6.70 12.04
C LEU A 107 10.24 -6.74 10.70
N SER A 108 11.47 -7.27 10.66
CA SER A 108 12.20 -7.49 9.41
C SER A 108 11.47 -8.48 8.49
N ARG A 109 10.95 -9.59 9.07
CA ARG A 109 10.12 -10.55 8.33
C ARG A 109 8.83 -9.90 7.82
N ILE A 110 8.19 -9.04 8.62
CA ILE A 110 6.99 -8.30 8.18
C ILE A 110 7.33 -7.36 7.02
N ALA A 111 8.49 -6.69 7.07
CA ALA A 111 8.95 -5.84 5.98
C ALA A 111 9.19 -6.63 4.68
N ASP A 112 9.65 -7.88 4.76
CA ASP A 112 9.76 -8.78 3.58
C ASP A 112 8.38 -9.11 2.98
N GLU A 113 7.38 -9.35 3.85
CA GLU A 113 6.04 -9.76 3.44
C GLU A 113 5.14 -8.59 2.99
N THR A 114 5.59 -7.33 3.12
CA THR A 114 4.83 -6.11 2.83
C THR A 114 5.38 -5.29 1.66
N PHE A 115 5.94 -5.96 0.66
CA PHE A 115 6.38 -5.29 -0.57
C PHE A 115 5.25 -4.46 -1.18
N GLY A 116 5.56 -3.23 -1.57
CA GLY A 116 4.59 -2.31 -2.18
C GLY A 116 3.66 -1.60 -1.20
N PHE A 117 3.80 -1.81 0.11
CA PHE A 117 2.99 -1.09 1.10
C PHE A 117 3.48 0.36 1.25
N SER A 118 2.53 1.28 1.30
CA SER A 118 2.75 2.66 1.70
C SER A 118 2.93 2.79 3.23
N GLY A 119 3.42 3.94 3.69
CA GLY A 119 3.50 4.24 5.13
C GLY A 119 2.15 4.10 5.84
N ALA A 120 1.08 4.59 5.25
CA ALA A 120 -0.27 4.48 5.80
C ALA A 120 -0.76 3.02 5.90
N GLN A 121 -0.42 2.18 4.92
CA GLN A 121 -0.76 0.76 4.99
C GLN A 121 0.02 0.03 6.09
N LEU A 122 1.29 0.40 6.32
CA LEU A 122 2.10 -0.15 7.41
C LEU A 122 1.60 0.29 8.79
N GLU A 123 1.14 1.53 8.92
CA GLU A 123 0.46 2.02 10.12
C GLU A 123 -0.83 1.25 10.39
N SER A 124 -1.69 1.14 9.37
CA SER A 124 -2.93 0.35 9.43
C SER A 124 -2.67 -1.09 9.85
N LEU A 125 -1.63 -1.73 9.28
CA LEU A 125 -1.20 -3.07 9.64
C LEU A 125 -0.89 -3.19 11.14
N MET A 126 -0.12 -2.26 11.68
CA MET A 126 0.25 -2.27 13.12
C MET A 126 -0.96 -2.05 14.03
N ASN A 127 -1.91 -1.21 13.62
CA ASN A 127 -3.15 -0.97 14.35
C ASN A 127 -4.06 -2.22 14.31
N GLU A 128 -4.22 -2.84 13.14
CA GLU A 128 -5.00 -4.06 13.00
C GLU A 128 -4.41 -5.24 13.78
N ALA A 129 -3.09 -5.37 13.81
CA ALA A 129 -2.42 -6.40 14.60
C ALA A 129 -2.72 -6.24 16.10
N ALA A 130 -2.76 -5.00 16.61
CA ALA A 130 -3.15 -4.71 17.99
C ALA A 130 -4.62 -5.09 18.25
N ILE A 131 -5.53 -4.81 17.31
CA ILE A 131 -6.94 -5.20 17.41
C ILE A 131 -7.07 -6.73 17.45
N TYR A 132 -6.32 -7.46 16.61
CA TYR A 132 -6.33 -8.93 16.64
C TYR A 132 -5.81 -9.49 17.96
N ALA A 133 -4.74 -8.91 18.53
CA ALA A 133 -4.23 -9.31 19.84
C ALA A 133 -5.30 -9.12 20.94
N LEU A 134 -5.96 -7.98 20.95
CA LEU A 134 -7.05 -7.70 21.91
C LEU A 134 -8.22 -8.67 21.76
N ARG A 135 -8.65 -8.96 20.54
CA ARG A 135 -9.72 -9.95 20.26
C ARG A 135 -9.36 -11.36 20.72
N ASP A 136 -8.08 -11.70 20.66
CA ASP A 136 -7.56 -13.00 21.13
C ASP A 136 -7.27 -13.02 22.65
N GLY A 137 -7.59 -11.92 23.38
CA GLY A 137 -7.35 -11.80 24.82
C GLY A 137 -5.85 -11.73 25.16
N ARG A 138 -5.01 -11.22 24.26
CA ARG A 138 -3.56 -11.10 24.44
C ARG A 138 -3.15 -9.67 24.77
N GLU A 139 -2.24 -9.52 25.69
CA GLU A 139 -1.65 -8.21 26.06
C GLU A 139 -0.57 -7.77 25.07
N LYS A 140 0.05 -8.72 24.34
CA LYS A 140 1.13 -8.48 23.38
C LYS A 140 0.72 -8.90 21.99
N ILE A 141 1.21 -8.17 20.99
CA ILE A 141 1.09 -8.51 19.58
C ILE A 141 2.07 -9.64 19.27
N GLU A 142 1.57 -10.79 18.85
CA GLU A 142 2.36 -11.94 18.38
C GLU A 142 2.55 -11.88 16.85
N GLN A 143 3.52 -12.62 16.32
CA GLN A 143 3.79 -12.70 14.88
C GLN A 143 2.55 -13.10 14.06
N ARG A 144 1.70 -13.99 14.60
CA ARG A 144 0.47 -14.42 13.94
C ARG A 144 -0.55 -13.29 13.74
N HIS A 145 -0.62 -12.33 14.67
CA HIS A 145 -1.53 -11.18 14.57
C HIS A 145 -1.09 -10.24 13.45
N LEU A 146 0.22 -10.02 13.30
CA LEU A 146 0.80 -9.27 12.18
C LEU A 146 0.50 -9.95 10.84
N GLY A 147 0.64 -11.28 10.77
CA GLY A 147 0.28 -12.05 9.59
C GLY A 147 -1.20 -11.91 9.20
N GLN A 148 -2.12 -11.91 10.19
CA GLN A 148 -3.54 -11.68 9.95
C GLN A 148 -3.83 -10.24 9.50
N ALA A 149 -3.09 -9.27 10.05
CA ALA A 149 -3.21 -7.87 9.69
C ALA A 149 -2.74 -7.61 8.25
N ILE A 150 -1.64 -8.24 7.81
CA ILE A 150 -1.20 -8.19 6.40
C ILE A 150 -2.33 -8.67 5.49
N ASP A 151 -2.92 -9.83 5.80
CA ASP A 151 -4.01 -10.40 4.99
C ASP A 151 -5.22 -9.46 4.93
N LYS A 152 -5.54 -8.76 6.03
CA LYS A 152 -6.64 -7.79 6.05
C LYS A 152 -6.34 -6.55 5.21
N VAL A 153 -5.15 -5.99 5.34
CA VAL A 153 -4.76 -4.78 4.59
C VAL A 153 -4.66 -5.08 3.09
N MET A 154 -4.19 -6.27 2.69
CA MET A 154 -4.06 -6.66 1.28
C MET A 154 -5.39 -7.04 0.64
N MET A 155 -6.26 -7.77 1.34
CA MET A 155 -7.41 -8.47 0.75
C MET A 155 -8.76 -8.03 1.35
N GLY A 156 -8.74 -7.15 2.33
CA GLY A 156 -9.94 -6.71 3.04
C GLY A 156 -10.37 -7.62 4.19
N GLU A 157 -11.57 -7.36 4.71
CA GLU A 157 -12.14 -8.08 5.85
C GLU A 157 -12.43 -9.53 5.50
N LYS A 158 -12.44 -10.38 6.55
CA LYS A 158 -13.01 -11.72 6.45
C LYS A 158 -14.49 -11.62 6.14
N THR A 159 -14.95 -12.45 5.23
CA THR A 159 -16.36 -12.54 4.89
C THR A 159 -16.96 -13.83 5.46
N ASP A 160 -18.23 -13.78 5.89
CA ASP A 160 -18.96 -14.96 6.39
C ASP A 160 -19.51 -15.85 5.26
N ARG A 161 -18.90 -15.80 4.08
CA ARG A 161 -19.29 -16.68 2.97
C ARG A 161 -19.04 -18.13 3.34
N LYS A 162 -20.12 -18.88 3.50
CA LYS A 162 -20.09 -20.32 3.75
C LYS A 162 -20.16 -21.05 2.41
N ALA A 163 -19.03 -21.29 1.78
CA ALA A 163 -18.98 -22.19 0.64
C ALA A 163 -19.33 -23.63 1.05
N ALA A 164 -20.02 -24.37 0.18
CA ALA A 164 -20.29 -25.78 0.38
C ALA A 164 -18.97 -26.57 0.54
N ARG A 165 -19.04 -27.76 1.17
CA ARG A 165 -17.84 -28.57 1.40
C ARG A 165 -17.09 -28.88 0.12
N GLU A 166 -17.80 -29.24 -0.95
CA GLU A 166 -17.22 -29.54 -2.24
C GLU A 166 -16.52 -28.33 -2.88
N GLU A 167 -17.12 -27.13 -2.75
CA GLU A 167 -16.50 -25.88 -3.22
C GLU A 167 -15.23 -25.57 -2.42
N ARG A 168 -15.25 -25.75 -1.10
CA ARG A 168 -14.08 -25.55 -0.26
C ARG A 168 -12.94 -26.51 -0.60
N GLU A 169 -13.26 -27.80 -0.87
CA GLU A 169 -12.29 -28.79 -1.29
C GLU A 169 -11.68 -28.41 -2.66
N ARG A 170 -12.50 -27.93 -3.58
CA ARG A 170 -12.03 -27.45 -4.89
C ARG A 170 -11.14 -26.22 -4.76
N VAL A 171 -11.54 -25.23 -3.96
CA VAL A 171 -10.70 -24.05 -3.66
C VAL A 171 -9.38 -24.47 -3.02
N ALA A 172 -9.40 -25.43 -2.09
CA ALA A 172 -8.18 -25.94 -1.47
C ALA A 172 -7.21 -26.55 -2.49
N VAL A 173 -7.71 -27.35 -3.42
CA VAL A 173 -6.90 -27.92 -4.52
C VAL A 173 -6.33 -26.83 -5.41
N HIS A 174 -7.15 -25.82 -5.74
CA HIS A 174 -6.73 -24.67 -6.55
C HIS A 174 -5.57 -23.90 -5.89
N GLU A 175 -5.76 -23.47 -4.65
CA GLU A 175 -4.74 -22.70 -3.91
C GLU A 175 -3.47 -23.53 -3.67
N LEU A 176 -3.61 -24.82 -3.38
CA LEU A 176 -2.45 -25.71 -3.26
C LEU A 176 -1.71 -25.87 -4.59
N GLY A 177 -2.41 -25.87 -5.73
CA GLY A 177 -1.79 -25.86 -7.04
C GLY A 177 -0.88 -24.67 -7.25
N HIS A 178 -1.34 -23.46 -6.92
CA HIS A 178 -0.52 -22.26 -6.93
C HIS A 178 0.70 -22.38 -6.00
N ALA A 179 0.46 -22.82 -4.77
CA ALA A 179 1.51 -22.94 -3.77
C ALA A 179 2.60 -23.97 -4.17
N LEU A 180 2.21 -25.15 -4.68
CA LEU A 180 3.14 -26.18 -5.10
C LEU A 180 4.02 -25.72 -6.27
N VAL A 181 3.41 -25.10 -7.29
CA VAL A 181 4.16 -24.55 -8.41
C VAL A 181 5.11 -23.45 -7.92
N ALA A 182 4.63 -22.54 -7.08
CA ALA A 182 5.46 -21.48 -6.52
C ALA A 182 6.67 -22.01 -5.76
N GLU A 183 6.50 -23.00 -4.88
CA GLU A 183 7.59 -23.61 -4.13
C GLU A 183 8.54 -24.42 -5.02
N THR A 184 8.04 -24.98 -6.13
CA THR A 184 8.86 -25.69 -7.10
C THR A 184 9.77 -24.75 -7.89
N VAL A 185 9.23 -23.63 -8.39
CA VAL A 185 10.01 -22.67 -9.18
C VAL A 185 10.83 -21.71 -8.31
N ARG A 186 10.35 -21.45 -7.08
CA ARG A 186 11.00 -20.55 -6.10
C ARG A 186 10.82 -21.08 -4.68
N PRO A 187 11.66 -21.95 -4.20
CA PRO A 187 11.60 -22.45 -2.83
C PRO A 187 11.60 -21.32 -1.79
N GLY A 188 10.68 -21.40 -0.81
CA GLY A 188 10.50 -20.39 0.24
C GLY A 188 9.69 -19.16 -0.17
N SER A 189 9.11 -19.15 -1.38
CA SER A 189 8.31 -18.02 -1.87
C SER A 189 6.89 -17.98 -1.32
N VAL A 190 6.36 -19.08 -0.80
CA VAL A 190 5.02 -19.10 -0.20
C VAL A 190 5.09 -18.66 1.24
N ALA A 191 4.46 -17.51 1.53
CA ALA A 191 4.33 -17.00 2.90
C ALA A 191 3.15 -17.64 3.64
N ARG A 192 2.03 -17.85 2.94
CA ARG A 192 0.81 -18.39 3.52
C ARG A 192 -0.16 -18.92 2.47
N VAL A 193 -0.83 -20.03 2.78
CA VAL A 193 -2.02 -20.52 2.07
C VAL A 193 -3.21 -20.42 3.02
N SER A 194 -4.34 -19.93 2.57
CA SER A 194 -5.53 -19.76 3.41
C SER A 194 -6.80 -20.08 2.63
N LEU A 195 -7.75 -20.74 3.31
CA LEU A 195 -9.12 -20.95 2.87
C LEU A 195 -10.11 -20.02 3.57
N THR A 196 -9.60 -18.99 4.23
CA THR A 196 -10.45 -17.95 4.85
C THR A 196 -10.95 -17.01 3.78
N PRO A 197 -12.26 -16.91 3.54
CA PRO A 197 -12.79 -15.98 2.55
C PRO A 197 -12.52 -14.53 2.94
N ARG A 198 -12.04 -13.73 1.96
CA ARG A 198 -11.81 -12.29 2.10
C ARG A 198 -12.23 -11.55 0.84
N GLY A 199 -13.00 -10.49 0.98
CA GLY A 199 -13.54 -9.76 -0.16
C GLY A 199 -14.31 -10.69 -1.10
N GLN A 200 -13.83 -10.86 -2.33
CA GLN A 200 -14.41 -11.80 -3.31
C GLN A 200 -13.72 -13.17 -3.35
N ALA A 201 -12.53 -13.31 -2.77
CA ALA A 201 -11.76 -14.54 -2.78
C ALA A 201 -12.29 -15.54 -1.73
N LEU A 202 -12.40 -16.81 -2.11
CA LEU A 202 -12.76 -17.93 -1.22
C LEU A 202 -11.53 -18.57 -0.57
N GLY A 203 -10.36 -18.39 -1.17
CA GLY A 203 -9.04 -18.78 -0.68
C GLY A 203 -7.97 -17.90 -1.32
N TYR A 204 -6.73 -18.05 -0.89
CA TYR A 204 -5.60 -17.32 -1.47
C TYR A 204 -4.26 -17.92 -1.09
N VAL A 205 -3.27 -17.71 -1.94
CA VAL A 205 -1.86 -17.90 -1.65
C VAL A 205 -1.20 -16.53 -1.53
N ARG A 206 -0.55 -16.28 -0.40
CA ARG A 206 0.28 -15.08 -0.23
C ARG A 206 1.74 -15.46 -0.47
N HIS A 207 2.35 -14.75 -1.40
CA HIS A 207 3.76 -14.93 -1.72
C HIS A 207 4.64 -13.97 -0.93
N ARG A 208 5.87 -14.42 -0.67
CA ARG A 208 6.95 -13.58 -0.15
C ARG A 208 7.89 -13.29 -1.31
N PRO A 209 8.08 -12.03 -1.71
CA PRO A 209 9.13 -11.70 -2.66
C PRO A 209 10.50 -11.95 -2.03
N ASP A 210 11.43 -12.50 -2.81
CA ASP A 210 12.82 -12.69 -2.40
C ASP A 210 13.56 -11.35 -2.21
N ARG A 211 13.14 -10.32 -2.98
CA ARG A 211 13.65 -8.94 -2.91
C ARG A 211 12.67 -7.98 -3.56
N ASP A 212 12.80 -6.71 -3.24
CA ASP A 212 12.09 -5.65 -3.96
C ASP A 212 12.62 -5.59 -5.40
N ARG A 213 11.73 -5.81 -6.39
CA ARG A 213 12.08 -5.82 -7.82
C ARG A 213 11.40 -4.67 -8.53
N TYR A 214 12.18 -3.94 -9.30
CA TYR A 214 11.70 -2.86 -10.17
C TYR A 214 11.77 -3.25 -11.66
N LEU A 215 12.53 -4.30 -11.99
CA LEU A 215 12.65 -4.86 -13.33
C LEU A 215 12.41 -6.37 -13.31
N TYR A 216 11.67 -6.85 -14.30
CA TYR A 216 11.29 -8.24 -14.45
C TYR A 216 11.97 -8.84 -15.67
N SER A 217 12.71 -9.92 -15.48
CA SER A 217 13.27 -10.69 -16.60
C SER A 217 12.19 -11.54 -17.25
N LYS A 218 12.43 -11.98 -18.52
CA LYS A 218 11.54 -12.91 -19.22
C LYS A 218 11.32 -14.18 -18.38
N ALA A 219 12.40 -14.79 -17.87
CA ALA A 219 12.31 -15.98 -17.04
C ALA A 219 11.43 -15.76 -15.79
N TYR A 220 11.55 -14.60 -15.15
CA TYR A 220 10.70 -14.26 -14.00
C TYR A 220 9.22 -14.20 -14.39
N LEU A 221 8.89 -13.60 -15.53
CA LEU A 221 7.50 -13.50 -16.02
C LEU A 221 6.94 -14.88 -16.39
N GLU A 222 7.76 -15.74 -17.00
CA GLU A 222 7.39 -17.13 -17.29
C GLU A 222 7.10 -17.93 -16.01
N GLU A 223 7.91 -17.77 -14.95
CA GLU A 223 7.64 -18.36 -13.64
C GLU A 223 6.32 -17.83 -13.04
N GLN A 224 6.02 -16.53 -13.15
CA GLN A 224 4.75 -15.99 -12.67
C GLN A 224 3.55 -16.57 -13.44
N ILE A 225 3.68 -16.78 -14.75
CA ILE A 225 2.64 -17.43 -15.55
C ILE A 225 2.45 -18.89 -15.10
N MET A 226 3.53 -19.65 -14.87
CA MET A 226 3.42 -21.01 -14.35
C MET A 226 2.70 -21.06 -13.01
N ILE A 227 3.06 -20.17 -12.08
CA ILE A 227 2.41 -20.05 -10.77
C ILE A 227 0.91 -19.71 -10.96
N ALA A 228 0.58 -18.74 -11.81
CA ALA A 228 -0.80 -18.34 -12.07
C ALA A 228 -1.66 -19.46 -12.68
N LEU A 229 -1.07 -20.34 -13.48
CA LEU A 229 -1.75 -21.50 -14.06
C LEU A 229 -1.84 -22.70 -13.12
N GLY A 230 -1.07 -22.70 -12.02
CA GLY A 230 -0.94 -23.83 -11.09
C GLY A 230 -2.28 -24.30 -10.51
N GLY A 231 -3.16 -23.36 -10.13
CA GLY A 231 -4.49 -23.66 -9.59
C GLY A 231 -5.38 -24.34 -10.61
N ALA A 232 -5.45 -23.81 -11.83
CA ALA A 232 -6.22 -24.39 -12.93
C ALA A 232 -5.75 -25.81 -13.30
N ALA A 233 -4.43 -26.01 -13.37
CA ALA A 233 -3.84 -27.31 -13.65
C ALA A 233 -4.15 -28.34 -12.55
N ALA A 234 -4.07 -27.92 -11.27
CA ALA A 234 -4.40 -28.79 -10.15
C ALA A 234 -5.88 -29.23 -10.16
N GLU A 235 -6.82 -28.31 -10.45
CA GLU A 235 -8.24 -28.65 -10.61
C GLU A 235 -8.45 -29.65 -11.75
N GLU A 236 -7.83 -29.42 -12.89
CA GLU A 236 -7.97 -30.30 -14.07
C GLU A 236 -7.43 -31.70 -13.79
N LEU A 237 -6.27 -31.81 -13.14
CA LEU A 237 -5.69 -33.09 -12.74
C LEU A 237 -6.57 -33.84 -11.73
N ARG A 238 -7.21 -33.13 -10.78
CA ARG A 238 -7.97 -33.75 -9.70
C ARG A 238 -9.40 -34.06 -10.05
N TYR A 239 -10.04 -33.18 -10.87
CA TYR A 239 -11.48 -33.23 -11.14
C TYR A 239 -11.83 -33.39 -12.63
N GLY A 240 -10.84 -33.35 -13.53
CA GLY A 240 -11.07 -33.37 -14.98
C GLY A 240 -11.77 -32.12 -15.53
N SER A 241 -11.88 -31.06 -14.71
CA SER A 241 -12.56 -29.81 -15.10
C SER A 241 -12.06 -28.63 -14.28
N ARG A 242 -12.12 -27.43 -14.86
CA ARG A 242 -11.77 -26.16 -14.19
C ARG A 242 -13.00 -25.45 -13.70
N SER A 243 -12.87 -24.70 -12.60
CA SER A 243 -13.92 -23.82 -12.09
C SER A 243 -13.80 -22.39 -12.62
N THR A 244 -14.78 -21.55 -12.31
CA THR A 244 -14.76 -20.10 -12.61
C THR A 244 -13.67 -19.34 -11.86
N GLY A 245 -13.13 -19.91 -10.77
CA GLY A 245 -11.97 -19.36 -10.06
C GLY A 245 -10.66 -19.42 -10.86
N SER A 246 -10.67 -20.21 -11.97
CA SER A 246 -9.51 -20.38 -12.87
C SER A 246 -9.50 -19.42 -14.09
N ARG A 247 -10.35 -18.39 -14.10
CA ARG A 247 -10.46 -17.40 -15.18
C ARG A 247 -9.60 -16.18 -14.96
#